data_822016f05bbc02151a9a37041461b8bf
#
_entry.id   822016f05bbc02151a9a37041461b8bf
#
_cell.length_a   1.000
_cell.length_b   1.000
_cell.length_c   1.000
_cell.angle_alpha   90.00
_cell.angle_beta   90.00
_cell.angle_gamma   90.00
#
_symmetry.space_group_name_H-M   'P 1'
#
loop_
_entity.id
_entity.type
_entity.pdbx_description
1 polymer ?
#
loop_
_entity_poly.entity_id
_entity_poly.type
_entity_poly.pdbx_seq_one_letter_code
_entity_poly.pdbx_strand_id
1 'polypeptide(L)'
;MLEAFRSGKTVDRLYVLDGCQDGPVLTIKREAKKQDTIIKYVDKDRLDQMSQTGHHQGVIAVSAAYDYSEMEDIFALAEKKGEAPFIIILDGIEDPHNLGAIIRTANLVGAHGVIIPKNRAVGLTATVARTSAGALNYTPVVKVTNLSKTIEELKEKGLWFVCADMEGEVMYDLNLTGPIGLVIGNEGEGVSRLVREKCDFVARIPMKGDIDSLNASVAMGVLSFEIARQRLQK
;
A
#
# COMPACT_ATOMS: atom_id res chain seq x y z
N MET A 1 23.53 -5.56 -10.03
CA MET A 1 22.50 -6.05 -9.12
C MET A 1 22.98 -6.21 -7.68
N LEU A 2 24.07 -6.91 -7.39
CA LEU A 2 24.64 -6.96 -6.03
C LEU A 2 24.91 -5.57 -5.45
N GLU A 3 25.26 -4.62 -6.30
CA GLU A 3 25.50 -3.23 -5.90
C GLU A 3 24.21 -2.55 -5.39
N ALA A 4 23.04 -2.87 -5.92
CA ALA A 4 21.76 -2.33 -5.41
C ALA A 4 21.53 -2.74 -3.95
N PHE A 5 21.82 -4.00 -3.61
CA PHE A 5 21.73 -4.47 -2.22
C PHE A 5 22.80 -3.85 -1.30
N ARG A 6 24.00 -3.59 -1.82
CA ARG A 6 25.10 -2.99 -1.06
C ARG A 6 24.96 -1.49 -0.85
N SER A 7 24.32 -0.81 -1.80
CA SER A 7 24.09 0.65 -1.73
C SER A 7 22.93 1.05 -0.80
N GLY A 8 22.31 0.11 -0.10
CA GLY A 8 21.19 0.37 0.80
C GLY A 8 19.85 0.67 0.11
N LYS A 9 19.78 0.50 -1.22
CA LYS A 9 18.50 0.66 -1.94
C LYS A 9 17.52 -0.44 -1.58
N THR A 10 16.30 -0.07 -1.30
CA THR A 10 15.22 -1.03 -1.05
C THR A 10 14.88 -1.77 -2.35
N VAL A 11 15.05 -3.09 -2.34
CA VAL A 11 14.65 -3.98 -3.42
C VAL A 11 13.32 -4.63 -3.06
N ASP A 12 12.26 -4.23 -3.75
CA ASP A 12 10.90 -4.72 -3.46
C ASP A 12 10.72 -6.19 -3.84
N ARG A 13 11.23 -6.57 -5.02
CA ARG A 13 11.10 -7.92 -5.55
C ARG A 13 12.33 -8.33 -6.33
N LEU A 14 12.70 -9.60 -6.19
CA LEU A 14 13.71 -10.25 -6.99
C LEU A 14 13.06 -11.37 -7.80
N TYR A 15 13.11 -11.27 -9.12
CA TYR A 15 12.68 -12.33 -10.03
C TYR A 15 13.89 -13.15 -10.41
N VAL A 16 13.81 -14.46 -10.26
CA VAL A 16 14.90 -15.40 -10.52
C VAL A 16 14.41 -16.47 -11.49
N LEU A 17 15.21 -16.79 -12.48
CA LEU A 17 14.93 -17.91 -13.38
C LEU A 17 14.79 -19.20 -12.59
N ASP A 18 13.69 -19.90 -12.81
CA ASP A 18 13.46 -21.18 -12.13
C ASP A 18 14.57 -22.18 -12.44
N GLY A 19 15.00 -22.92 -11.43
CA GLY A 19 16.10 -23.86 -11.54
C GLY A 19 17.51 -23.26 -11.66
N CYS A 20 17.67 -21.92 -11.71
CA CYS A 20 18.97 -21.29 -11.81
C CYS A 20 19.78 -21.46 -10.53
N GLN A 21 20.98 -22.04 -10.65
CA GLN A 21 21.92 -22.27 -9.54
C GLN A 21 23.30 -21.63 -9.79
N ASP A 22 23.41 -20.68 -10.68
CA ASP A 22 24.65 -19.97 -10.94
C ASP A 22 25.17 -19.26 -9.70
N GLY A 23 26.48 -19.31 -9.46
CA GLY A 23 27.11 -18.75 -8.27
C GLY A 23 26.77 -17.27 -7.99
N PRO A 24 26.79 -16.38 -9.00
CA PRO A 24 26.35 -14.99 -8.84
C PRO A 24 24.87 -14.87 -8.40
N VAL A 25 23.97 -15.67 -8.98
CA VAL A 25 22.55 -15.68 -8.64
C VAL A 25 22.32 -16.18 -7.23
N LEU A 26 23.05 -17.20 -6.77
CA LEU A 26 22.99 -17.69 -5.39
C LEU A 26 23.42 -16.62 -4.39
N THR A 27 24.44 -15.82 -4.72
CA THR A 27 24.88 -14.72 -3.87
C THR A 27 23.81 -13.63 -3.80
N ILE A 28 23.20 -13.25 -4.92
CA ILE A 28 22.09 -12.29 -4.97
C ILE A 28 20.90 -12.78 -4.14
N LYS A 29 20.50 -14.06 -4.27
CA LYS A 29 19.44 -14.68 -3.45
C LYS A 29 19.73 -14.61 -1.96
N ARG A 30 20.99 -14.79 -1.55
CA ARG A 30 21.40 -14.68 -0.15
C ARG A 30 21.25 -13.24 0.38
N GLU A 31 21.70 -12.25 -0.37
CA GLU A 31 21.53 -10.84 0.00
C GLU A 31 20.04 -10.43 0.02
N ALA A 32 19.25 -10.87 -0.95
CA ALA A 32 17.82 -10.65 -0.96
C ALA A 32 17.13 -11.21 0.28
N LYS A 33 17.49 -12.43 0.72
CA LYS A 33 16.96 -13.02 1.95
C LYS A 33 17.36 -12.24 3.22
N LYS A 34 18.57 -11.71 3.29
CA LYS A 34 19.02 -10.89 4.42
C LYS A 34 18.23 -9.60 4.57
N GLN A 35 17.81 -9.00 3.43
CA GLN A 35 17.01 -7.79 3.40
C GLN A 35 15.51 -8.08 3.32
N ASP A 36 15.12 -9.32 3.55
CA ASP A 36 13.72 -9.78 3.54
C ASP A 36 12.98 -9.41 2.22
N THR A 37 13.73 -9.38 1.10
CA THR A 37 13.22 -9.11 -0.23
C THR A 37 12.40 -10.30 -0.74
N ILE A 38 11.26 -10.05 -1.36
CA ILE A 38 10.42 -11.08 -1.97
C ILE A 38 11.12 -11.69 -3.17
N ILE A 39 11.36 -13.00 -3.15
CA ILE A 39 11.93 -13.74 -4.28
C ILE A 39 10.80 -14.48 -5.00
N LYS A 40 10.63 -14.20 -6.31
CA LYS A 40 9.71 -14.93 -7.20
C LYS A 40 10.50 -15.71 -8.24
N TYR A 41 10.20 -16.99 -8.37
CA TYR A 41 10.75 -17.82 -9.41
C TYR A 41 9.85 -17.76 -10.63
N VAL A 42 10.44 -17.56 -11.81
CA VAL A 42 9.71 -17.36 -13.08
C VAL A 42 10.47 -18.06 -14.22
N ASP A 43 9.76 -18.34 -15.31
CA ASP A 43 10.36 -18.84 -16.52
C ASP A 43 11.19 -17.78 -17.28
N LYS A 44 11.89 -18.23 -18.30
CA LYS A 44 12.76 -17.36 -19.11
C LYS A 44 11.94 -16.32 -19.88
N ASP A 45 10.81 -16.73 -20.43
CA ASP A 45 9.95 -15.85 -21.26
C ASP A 45 9.45 -14.66 -20.43
N ARG A 46 9.12 -14.90 -19.16
CA ARG A 46 8.72 -13.84 -18.23
C ARG A 46 9.87 -12.88 -17.91
N LEU A 47 11.09 -13.38 -17.73
CA LEU A 47 12.26 -12.52 -17.54
C LEU A 47 12.58 -11.72 -18.80
N ASP A 48 12.50 -12.33 -19.98
CA ASP A 48 12.71 -11.65 -21.27
C ASP A 48 11.70 -10.50 -21.46
N GLN A 49 10.42 -10.72 -21.15
CA GLN A 49 9.37 -9.69 -21.19
C GLN A 49 9.61 -8.53 -20.21
N MET A 50 10.17 -8.81 -19.05
CA MET A 50 10.44 -7.81 -18.02
C MET A 50 11.74 -7.06 -18.28
N SER A 51 12.66 -7.61 -19.06
CA SER A 51 13.99 -7.05 -19.30
C SER A 51 13.93 -5.96 -20.36
N GLN A 52 14.36 -4.74 -19.99
CA GLN A 52 14.47 -3.64 -20.96
C GLN A 52 15.61 -3.82 -21.95
N THR A 53 16.64 -4.59 -21.61
CA THR A 53 17.87 -4.77 -22.40
C THR A 53 18.01 -6.15 -23.00
N GLY A 54 17.15 -7.11 -22.64
CA GLY A 54 17.26 -8.53 -23.00
C GLY A 54 18.40 -9.29 -22.30
N HIS A 55 19.23 -8.60 -21.49
CA HIS A 55 20.42 -9.19 -20.84
C HIS A 55 20.24 -9.32 -19.31
N HIS A 56 19.28 -10.13 -18.87
CA HIS A 56 18.95 -10.28 -17.46
C HIS A 56 19.82 -11.28 -16.68
N GLN A 57 20.61 -12.13 -17.35
CA GLN A 57 21.47 -13.14 -16.70
C GLN A 57 20.75 -14.01 -15.64
N GLY A 58 19.47 -14.36 -15.89
CA GLY A 58 18.65 -15.19 -14.99
C GLY A 58 18.06 -14.47 -13.78
N VAL A 59 18.21 -13.13 -13.66
CA VAL A 59 17.70 -12.40 -12.51
C VAL A 59 17.33 -10.96 -12.84
N ILE A 60 16.19 -10.48 -12.30
CA ILE A 60 15.76 -9.07 -12.38
C ILE A 60 15.35 -8.61 -10.99
N ALA A 61 15.86 -7.44 -10.56
CA ALA A 61 15.44 -6.79 -9.33
C ALA A 61 14.54 -5.58 -9.65
N VAL A 62 13.45 -5.47 -8.92
CA VAL A 62 12.61 -4.27 -8.90
C VAL A 62 12.93 -3.52 -7.63
N SER A 63 13.58 -2.36 -7.76
CA SER A 63 13.90 -1.49 -6.64
C SER A 63 12.83 -0.42 -6.45
N ALA A 64 12.59 -0.03 -5.20
CA ALA A 64 11.77 1.12 -4.88
C ALA A 64 12.41 2.39 -5.46
N ALA A 65 11.57 3.31 -5.95
CA ALA A 65 11.99 4.63 -6.41
C ALA A 65 12.07 5.64 -5.25
N TYR A 66 11.44 5.31 -4.12
CA TYR A 66 11.42 6.06 -2.87
C TYR A 66 11.62 5.12 -1.69
N ASP A 67 12.21 5.59 -0.62
CA ASP A 67 12.33 4.84 0.61
C ASP A 67 10.98 4.73 1.31
N TYR A 68 10.75 3.60 1.99
CA TYR A 68 9.59 3.42 2.85
C TYR A 68 9.85 4.11 4.20
N SER A 69 8.78 4.61 4.78
CA SER A 69 8.77 5.18 6.12
C SER A 69 8.53 4.11 7.18
N GLU A 70 8.81 4.44 8.43
CA GLU A 70 8.45 3.63 9.59
C GLU A 70 7.07 4.03 10.12
N MET A 71 6.46 3.17 10.94
CA MET A 71 5.14 3.44 11.53
C MET A 71 5.15 4.70 12.40
N GLU A 72 6.25 4.95 13.06
CA GLU A 72 6.49 6.11 13.92
C GLU A 72 6.41 7.44 13.15
N ASP A 73 6.80 7.45 11.88
CA ASP A 73 6.74 8.66 11.05
C ASP A 73 5.30 9.13 10.82
N ILE A 74 4.35 8.19 10.71
CA ILE A 74 2.91 8.49 10.59
C ILE A 74 2.41 9.20 11.85
N PHE A 75 2.74 8.68 13.03
CA PHE A 75 2.34 9.27 14.29
C PHE A 75 3.03 10.60 14.56
N ALA A 76 4.32 10.70 14.26
CA ALA A 76 5.07 11.95 14.35
C ALA A 76 4.48 13.06 13.47
N LEU A 77 4.00 12.70 12.27
CA LEU A 77 3.33 13.67 11.39
C LEU A 77 1.98 14.13 11.97
N ALA A 78 1.19 13.23 12.56
CA ALA A 78 -0.07 13.57 13.22
C ALA A 78 0.16 14.49 14.42
N GLU A 79 1.12 14.14 15.27
CA GLU A 79 1.52 14.94 16.43
C GLU A 79 2.01 16.34 16.03
N LYS A 80 2.87 16.42 15.01
CA LYS A 80 3.37 17.70 14.47
C LYS A 80 2.25 18.61 13.99
N LYS A 81 1.18 18.04 13.44
CA LYS A 81 0.00 18.80 13.00
C LYS A 81 -0.99 19.09 14.12
N GLY A 82 -0.84 18.46 15.29
CA GLY A 82 -1.80 18.55 16.40
C GLY A 82 -3.15 17.90 16.06
N GLU A 83 -3.14 16.87 15.21
CA GLU A 83 -4.32 16.21 14.69
C GLU A 83 -4.42 14.75 15.17
N ALA A 84 -5.66 14.25 15.33
CA ALA A 84 -5.88 12.83 15.53
C ALA A 84 -5.36 12.04 14.32
N PRO A 85 -4.69 10.88 14.49
CA PRO A 85 -4.18 10.09 13.38
C PRO A 85 -5.28 9.73 12.36
N PHE A 86 -4.97 9.90 11.07
CA PHE A 86 -5.77 9.42 9.95
C PHE A 86 -4.87 8.64 9.01
N ILE A 87 -5.14 7.35 8.85
CA ILE A 87 -4.28 6.41 8.14
C ILE A 87 -5.08 5.71 7.04
N ILE A 88 -4.48 5.54 5.86
CA ILE A 88 -5.05 4.73 4.78
C ILE A 88 -4.36 3.37 4.78
N ILE A 89 -5.12 2.30 4.76
CA ILE A 89 -4.61 0.92 4.65
C ILE A 89 -5.11 0.31 3.34
N LEU A 90 -4.20 -0.27 2.58
CA LEU A 90 -4.49 -0.83 1.27
C LEU A 90 -4.31 -2.35 1.28
N ASP A 91 -5.37 -3.08 0.96
CA ASP A 91 -5.35 -4.55 0.89
C ASP A 91 -5.48 -5.02 -0.57
N GLY A 92 -4.36 -5.44 -1.14
CA GLY A 92 -4.35 -6.01 -2.49
C GLY A 92 -4.30 -5.01 -3.65
N ILE A 93 -3.85 -3.78 -3.44
CA ILE A 93 -3.69 -2.79 -4.53
C ILE A 93 -2.40 -3.09 -5.32
N GLU A 94 -2.55 -3.65 -6.51
CA GLU A 94 -1.42 -4.07 -7.36
C GLU A 94 -1.16 -3.13 -8.56
N ASP A 95 -2.12 -2.27 -8.92
CA ASP A 95 -1.93 -1.29 -9.99
C ASP A 95 -1.17 -0.05 -9.48
N PRO A 96 0.00 0.29 -10.10
CA PRO A 96 0.78 1.45 -9.71
C PRO A 96 0.06 2.79 -9.96
N HIS A 97 -0.88 2.86 -10.89
CA HIS A 97 -1.68 4.07 -11.11
C HIS A 97 -2.65 4.31 -9.96
N ASN A 98 -3.31 3.25 -9.47
CA ASN A 98 -4.17 3.33 -8.30
C ASN A 98 -3.38 3.72 -7.05
N LEU A 99 -2.25 3.07 -6.78
CA LEU A 99 -1.44 3.41 -5.61
C LEU A 99 -0.98 4.88 -5.65
N GLY A 100 -0.49 5.36 -6.80
CA GLY A 100 -0.06 6.75 -6.93
C GLY A 100 -1.20 7.75 -6.74
N ALA A 101 -2.39 7.48 -7.32
CA ALA A 101 -3.59 8.30 -7.15
C ALA A 101 -4.06 8.31 -5.68
N ILE A 102 -4.03 7.15 -5.00
CA ILE A 102 -4.36 7.01 -3.58
C ILE A 102 -3.41 7.85 -2.72
N ILE A 103 -2.09 7.75 -2.92
CA ILE A 103 -1.10 8.53 -2.14
C ILE A 103 -1.32 10.03 -2.35
N ARG A 104 -1.60 10.45 -3.59
CA ARG A 104 -1.92 11.85 -3.89
C ARG A 104 -3.18 12.31 -3.15
N THR A 105 -4.24 11.53 -3.19
CA THR A 105 -5.50 11.85 -2.51
C THR A 105 -5.32 11.82 -0.99
N ALA A 106 -4.59 10.84 -0.44
CA ALA A 106 -4.25 10.76 0.98
C ALA A 106 -3.57 12.04 1.49
N ASN A 107 -2.63 12.59 0.70
CA ASN A 107 -2.02 13.87 1.01
C ASN A 107 -3.04 15.01 1.05
N LEU A 108 -3.91 15.10 0.04
CA LEU A 108 -4.89 16.18 -0.10
C LEU A 108 -5.98 16.18 0.98
N VAL A 109 -6.38 15.01 1.46
CA VAL A 109 -7.38 14.89 2.55
C VAL A 109 -6.77 15.00 3.94
N GLY A 110 -5.44 15.20 4.04
CA GLY A 110 -4.74 15.33 5.31
C GLY A 110 -4.47 14.00 6.02
N ALA A 111 -4.50 12.86 5.33
CA ALA A 111 -4.07 11.61 5.91
C ALA A 111 -2.58 11.66 6.28
N HIS A 112 -2.23 11.04 7.40
CA HIS A 112 -0.88 11.09 7.96
C HIS A 112 0.03 10.00 7.41
N GLY A 113 -0.53 9.01 6.71
CA GLY A 113 0.26 7.98 6.03
C GLY A 113 -0.59 6.94 5.33
N VAL A 114 0.10 6.14 4.51
CA VAL A 114 -0.47 5.02 3.76
C VAL A 114 0.27 3.75 4.17
N ILE A 115 -0.46 2.69 4.47
CA ILE A 115 0.10 1.37 4.81
C ILE A 115 -0.23 0.40 3.69
N ILE A 116 0.79 -0.28 3.19
CA ILE A 116 0.65 -1.33 2.17
C ILE A 116 1.21 -2.66 2.67
N PRO A 117 0.67 -3.80 2.24
CA PRO A 117 1.25 -5.08 2.57
C PRO A 117 2.50 -5.35 1.74
N LYS A 118 3.40 -6.17 2.27
CA LYS A 118 4.60 -6.63 1.56
C LYS A 118 4.26 -7.50 0.34
N ASN A 119 3.24 -8.34 0.47
CA ASN A 119 2.77 -9.23 -0.58
C ASN A 119 1.45 -8.73 -1.17
N ARG A 120 1.14 -9.09 -2.42
CA ARG A 120 -0.09 -8.71 -3.13
C ARG A 120 -0.32 -7.19 -3.13
N ALA A 121 0.74 -6.43 -3.32
CA ALA A 121 0.70 -4.99 -3.49
C ALA A 121 1.81 -4.55 -4.44
N VAL A 122 1.58 -3.46 -5.14
CA VAL A 122 2.64 -2.77 -5.87
C VAL A 122 3.49 -1.97 -4.87
N GLY A 123 4.81 -1.93 -5.09
CA GLY A 123 5.73 -1.09 -4.32
C GLY A 123 5.83 0.33 -4.87
N LEU A 124 6.69 1.15 -4.26
CA LEU A 124 6.94 2.54 -4.66
C LEU A 124 7.78 2.63 -5.94
N THR A 125 7.23 2.18 -7.06
CA THR A 125 7.87 2.19 -8.38
C THR A 125 7.97 3.61 -8.96
N ALA A 126 8.76 3.78 -10.04
CA ALA A 126 8.83 5.04 -10.78
C ALA A 126 7.47 5.50 -11.32
N THR A 127 6.57 4.56 -11.66
CA THR A 127 5.20 4.88 -12.07
C THR A 127 4.41 5.45 -10.90
N VAL A 128 4.47 4.85 -9.71
CA VAL A 128 3.84 5.37 -8.49
C VAL A 128 4.38 6.76 -8.15
N ALA A 129 5.69 6.97 -8.22
CA ALA A 129 6.30 8.27 -8.00
C ALA A 129 5.75 9.34 -8.93
N ARG A 130 5.62 9.02 -10.22
CA ARG A 130 5.06 9.95 -11.22
C ARG A 130 3.58 10.21 -11.00
N THR A 131 2.77 9.18 -10.76
CA THR A 131 1.31 9.32 -10.62
C THR A 131 0.90 9.94 -9.29
N SER A 132 1.72 9.85 -8.25
CA SER A 132 1.52 10.56 -6.99
C SER A 132 1.76 12.07 -7.07
N ALA A 133 2.29 12.58 -8.21
CA ALA A 133 2.53 14.00 -8.45
C ALA A 133 3.29 14.71 -7.30
N GLY A 134 4.28 14.04 -6.73
CA GLY A 134 5.13 14.56 -5.66
C GLY A 134 4.59 14.35 -4.24
N ALA A 135 3.40 13.77 -4.06
CA ALA A 135 2.82 13.53 -2.74
C ALA A 135 3.67 12.58 -1.87
N LEU A 136 4.47 11.69 -2.48
CA LEU A 136 5.43 10.82 -1.78
C LEU A 136 6.45 11.58 -0.93
N ASN A 137 6.73 12.85 -1.23
CA ASN A 137 7.64 13.66 -0.43
C ASN A 137 7.03 14.13 0.91
N TYR A 138 5.72 14.01 1.06
CA TYR A 138 4.95 14.56 2.18
C TYR A 138 4.11 13.53 2.92
N THR A 139 3.88 12.37 2.31
CA THR A 139 3.01 11.33 2.84
C THR A 139 3.83 10.09 3.12
N PRO A 140 4.08 9.74 4.38
CA PRO A 140 4.74 8.50 4.76
C PRO A 140 4.04 7.28 4.17
N VAL A 141 4.79 6.36 3.57
CA VAL A 141 4.28 5.07 3.10
C VAL A 141 5.02 3.97 3.83
N VAL A 142 4.28 3.20 4.60
CA VAL A 142 4.79 2.11 5.44
C VAL A 142 4.46 0.77 4.82
N LYS A 143 5.42 -0.16 4.85
CA LYS A 143 5.26 -1.50 4.31
C LYS A 143 5.26 -2.53 5.42
N VAL A 144 4.16 -3.30 5.54
CA VAL A 144 3.97 -4.27 6.62
C VAL A 144 3.83 -5.70 6.11
N THR A 145 4.17 -6.66 6.94
CA THR A 145 4.08 -8.09 6.59
C THR A 145 2.65 -8.62 6.74
N ASN A 146 1.89 -8.13 7.72
CA ASN A 146 0.56 -8.64 8.06
C ASN A 146 -0.39 -7.50 8.43
N LEU A 147 -1.34 -7.18 7.54
CA LEU A 147 -2.30 -6.09 7.75
C LEU A 147 -3.22 -6.32 8.96
N SER A 148 -3.71 -7.56 9.16
CA SER A 148 -4.62 -7.86 10.28
C SER A 148 -3.92 -7.63 11.63
N LYS A 149 -2.67 -8.07 11.77
CA LYS A 149 -1.87 -7.82 12.97
C LYS A 149 -1.57 -6.34 13.15
N THR A 150 -1.23 -5.64 12.07
CA THR A 150 -0.98 -4.19 12.11
C THR A 150 -2.22 -3.41 12.55
N ILE A 151 -3.41 -3.80 12.09
CA ILE A 151 -4.66 -3.18 12.54
C ILE A 151 -4.87 -3.40 14.03
N GLU A 152 -4.64 -4.61 14.56
CA GLU A 152 -4.74 -4.90 15.99
C GLU A 152 -3.78 -4.02 16.82
N GLU A 153 -2.51 -3.94 16.41
CA GLU A 153 -1.52 -3.08 17.07
C GLU A 153 -1.89 -1.59 17.05
N LEU A 154 -2.49 -1.12 15.95
CA LEU A 154 -2.96 0.26 15.83
C LEU A 154 -4.25 0.52 16.64
N LYS A 155 -5.12 -0.48 16.82
CA LYS A 155 -6.27 -0.40 17.72
C LYS A 155 -5.84 -0.26 19.18
N GLU A 156 -4.78 -0.95 19.59
CA GLU A 156 -4.19 -0.77 20.92
C GLU A 156 -3.68 0.66 21.16
N LYS A 157 -3.32 1.38 20.08
CA LYS A 157 -2.96 2.82 20.10
C LYS A 157 -4.18 3.76 20.02
N GLY A 158 -5.40 3.22 20.05
CA GLY A 158 -6.64 3.97 20.09
C GLY A 158 -7.26 4.34 18.76
N LEU A 159 -6.82 3.75 17.64
CA LEU A 159 -7.45 3.97 16.34
C LEU A 159 -8.70 3.08 16.17
N TRP A 160 -9.70 3.60 15.48
CA TRP A 160 -10.84 2.86 14.95
C TRP A 160 -10.62 2.58 13.47
N PHE A 161 -11.15 1.47 12.98
CA PHE A 161 -10.97 1.08 11.58
C PHE A 161 -12.30 0.94 10.87
N VAL A 162 -12.40 1.58 9.71
CA VAL A 162 -13.52 1.45 8.78
C VAL A 162 -13.02 0.84 7.47
N CYS A 163 -13.67 -0.21 6.98
CA CYS A 163 -13.38 -0.76 5.66
C CYS A 163 -14.48 -0.42 4.65
N ALA A 164 -14.08 -0.24 3.40
CA ALA A 164 -14.98 -0.03 2.28
C ALA A 164 -15.56 -1.36 1.81
N ASP A 165 -16.87 -1.50 1.84
CA ASP A 165 -17.60 -2.67 1.33
C ASP A 165 -19.04 -2.29 0.99
N MET A 166 -19.63 -2.94 -0.01
CA MET A 166 -20.99 -2.63 -0.48
C MET A 166 -22.08 -3.08 0.49
N GLU A 167 -21.80 -4.05 1.35
CA GLU A 167 -22.71 -4.55 2.37
C GLU A 167 -22.68 -3.73 3.67
N GLY A 168 -21.89 -2.64 3.71
CA GLY A 168 -21.75 -1.80 4.88
C GLY A 168 -22.90 -0.84 5.12
N GLU A 169 -22.79 -0.11 6.22
CA GLU A 169 -23.63 1.03 6.55
C GLU A 169 -23.32 2.22 5.62
N VAL A 170 -24.31 3.05 5.33
CA VAL A 170 -24.08 4.25 4.49
C VAL A 170 -23.06 5.16 5.17
N MET A 171 -22.01 5.54 4.45
CA MET A 171 -20.88 6.31 5.01
C MET A 171 -21.31 7.61 5.70
N TYR A 172 -22.43 8.19 5.33
CA TYR A 172 -22.97 9.43 5.93
C TYR A 172 -23.56 9.23 7.34
N ASP A 173 -23.92 7.99 7.67
CA ASP A 173 -24.55 7.63 8.94
C ASP A 173 -23.51 7.20 9.99
N LEU A 174 -22.27 6.97 9.57
CA LEU A 174 -21.16 6.59 10.44
C LEU A 174 -20.49 7.82 11.08
N ASN A 175 -20.06 7.68 12.35
CA ASN A 175 -19.19 8.65 12.98
C ASN A 175 -17.71 8.33 12.64
N LEU A 176 -17.15 9.09 11.72
CA LEU A 176 -15.79 8.92 11.21
C LEU A 176 -14.81 9.98 11.75
N THR A 177 -15.13 10.59 12.88
CA THR A 177 -14.27 11.58 13.56
C THR A 177 -13.25 10.89 14.48
N GLY A 178 -12.20 11.56 14.87
CA GLY A 178 -11.21 11.00 15.80
C GLY A 178 -10.08 10.22 15.11
N PRO A 179 -9.31 9.41 15.87
CA PRO A 179 -8.24 8.58 15.32
C PRO A 179 -8.81 7.45 14.45
N ILE A 180 -8.52 7.43 13.16
CA ILE A 180 -9.19 6.51 12.23
C ILE A 180 -8.25 5.94 11.17
N GLY A 181 -8.43 4.66 10.84
CA GLY A 181 -7.87 4.00 9.67
C GLY A 181 -8.95 3.65 8.66
N LEU A 182 -8.77 4.06 7.40
CA LEU A 182 -9.62 3.70 6.27
C LEU A 182 -8.97 2.55 5.50
N VAL A 183 -9.64 1.42 5.41
CA VAL A 183 -9.17 0.22 4.71
C VAL A 183 -9.86 0.10 3.36
N ILE A 184 -9.04 0.01 2.30
CA ILE A 184 -9.50 -0.14 0.91
C ILE A 184 -8.95 -1.44 0.34
N GLY A 185 -9.83 -2.25 -0.24
CA GLY A 185 -9.49 -3.46 -0.98
C GLY A 185 -9.27 -3.22 -2.47
N ASN A 186 -8.88 -4.27 -3.19
CA ASN A 186 -8.81 -4.24 -4.64
C ASN A 186 -10.21 -4.28 -5.28
N GLU A 187 -10.29 -3.96 -6.58
CA GLU A 187 -11.56 -3.85 -7.31
C GLU A 187 -12.28 -5.21 -7.49
N GLY A 188 -11.56 -6.32 -7.47
CA GLY A 188 -12.14 -7.64 -7.72
C GLY A 188 -12.63 -8.34 -6.45
N GLU A 189 -11.76 -8.44 -5.45
CA GLU A 189 -12.01 -9.22 -4.23
C GLU A 189 -12.42 -8.35 -3.03
N GLY A 190 -12.29 -7.01 -3.15
CA GLY A 190 -12.52 -6.10 -2.05
C GLY A 190 -11.48 -6.23 -0.93
N VAL A 191 -11.87 -5.94 0.30
CA VAL A 191 -11.05 -6.15 1.49
C VAL A 191 -11.08 -7.62 1.88
N SER A 192 -9.91 -8.23 2.09
CA SER A 192 -9.82 -9.64 2.48
C SER A 192 -10.57 -9.90 3.80
N ARG A 193 -11.16 -11.11 3.91
CA ARG A 193 -11.99 -11.49 5.06
C ARG A 193 -11.31 -11.23 6.41
N LEU A 194 -10.05 -11.64 6.55
CA LEU A 194 -9.32 -11.48 7.82
C LEU A 194 -9.06 -10.02 8.18
N VAL A 195 -8.87 -9.15 7.20
CA VAL A 195 -8.70 -7.70 7.42
C VAL A 195 -10.06 -7.07 7.75
N ARG A 196 -11.13 -7.43 7.02
CA ARG A 196 -12.50 -6.98 7.29
C ARG A 196 -12.95 -7.31 8.72
N GLU A 197 -12.68 -8.53 9.19
CA GLU A 197 -13.03 -8.99 10.55
C GLU A 197 -12.32 -8.18 11.67
N LYS A 198 -11.24 -7.47 11.36
CA LYS A 198 -10.53 -6.59 12.30
C LYS A 198 -11.02 -5.14 12.28
N CYS A 199 -11.80 -4.76 11.28
CA CYS A 199 -12.40 -3.44 11.22
C CYS A 199 -13.59 -3.31 12.18
N ASP A 200 -13.77 -2.12 12.72
CA ASP A 200 -14.85 -1.79 13.66
C ASP A 200 -16.15 -1.43 12.92
N PHE A 201 -15.98 -0.85 11.73
CA PHE A 201 -17.08 -0.40 10.88
C PHE A 201 -16.88 -0.88 9.44
N VAL A 202 -17.99 -1.05 8.76
CA VAL A 202 -18.04 -1.33 7.32
C VAL A 202 -18.83 -0.22 6.66
N ALA A 203 -18.20 0.55 5.79
CA ALA A 203 -18.82 1.70 5.13
C ALA A 203 -19.11 1.40 3.67
N ARG A 204 -20.31 1.70 3.22
CA ARG A 204 -20.66 1.70 1.79
C ARG A 204 -20.84 3.11 1.26
N ILE A 205 -20.45 3.29 0.01
CA ILE A 205 -20.77 4.46 -0.81
C ILE A 205 -22.13 4.20 -1.45
N PRO A 206 -23.16 5.05 -1.25
CA PRO A 206 -24.45 4.85 -1.89
C PRO A 206 -24.35 5.04 -3.40
N MET A 207 -24.65 3.99 -4.14
CA MET A 207 -24.64 3.97 -5.61
C MET A 207 -26.04 3.78 -6.16
N LYS A 208 -26.31 4.34 -7.35
CA LYS A 208 -27.62 4.28 -8.03
C LYS A 208 -27.54 3.70 -9.44
N GLY A 209 -26.33 3.40 -9.92
CA GLY A 209 -26.10 2.87 -11.26
C GLY A 209 -26.18 1.34 -11.31
N ASP A 210 -26.08 0.80 -12.52
CA ASP A 210 -26.10 -0.65 -12.78
C ASP A 210 -24.77 -1.33 -12.48
N ILE A 211 -23.68 -0.55 -12.38
CA ILE A 211 -22.36 -1.04 -12.00
C ILE A 211 -22.23 -0.99 -10.48
N ASP A 212 -21.79 -2.08 -9.90
CA ASP A 212 -21.81 -2.33 -8.46
C ASP A 212 -20.52 -1.94 -7.73
N SER A 213 -19.47 -1.48 -8.44
CA SER A 213 -18.23 -1.10 -7.79
C SER A 213 -17.57 0.13 -8.43
N LEU A 214 -16.83 0.88 -7.63
CA LEU A 214 -15.96 1.97 -8.06
C LEU A 214 -14.51 1.46 -8.19
N ASN A 215 -13.72 2.11 -9.03
CA ASN A 215 -12.27 1.94 -8.97
C ASN A 215 -11.76 2.23 -7.55
N ALA A 216 -10.77 1.45 -7.07
CA ALA A 216 -10.29 1.52 -5.68
C ALA A 216 -9.79 2.91 -5.28
N SER A 217 -9.09 3.63 -6.18
CA SER A 217 -8.61 4.98 -5.89
C SER A 217 -9.76 6.00 -5.82
N VAL A 218 -10.83 5.79 -6.57
CA VAL A 218 -12.05 6.62 -6.53
C VAL A 218 -12.82 6.36 -5.25
N ALA A 219 -13.06 5.08 -4.88
CA ALA A 219 -13.73 4.71 -3.64
C ALA A 219 -13.00 5.27 -2.42
N MET A 220 -11.66 5.14 -2.41
CA MET A 220 -10.82 5.73 -1.37
C MET A 220 -11.00 7.25 -1.31
N GLY A 221 -11.00 7.93 -2.46
CA GLY A 221 -11.21 9.37 -2.51
C GLY A 221 -12.54 9.79 -1.91
N VAL A 222 -13.64 9.15 -2.30
CA VAL A 222 -14.98 9.47 -1.81
C VAL A 222 -15.07 9.30 -0.28
N LEU A 223 -14.65 8.15 0.25
CA LEU A 223 -14.68 7.86 1.69
C LEU A 223 -13.74 8.76 2.48
N SER A 224 -12.55 9.02 1.98
CA SER A 224 -11.57 9.85 2.67
C SER A 224 -11.98 11.33 2.74
N PHE A 225 -12.65 11.86 1.71
CA PHE A 225 -13.21 13.20 1.76
C PHE A 225 -14.41 13.30 2.70
N GLU A 226 -15.21 12.26 2.87
CA GLU A 226 -16.24 12.23 3.92
C GLU A 226 -15.63 12.25 5.31
N ILE A 227 -14.58 11.46 5.56
CA ILE A 227 -13.80 11.52 6.80
C ILE A 227 -13.27 12.94 7.03
N ALA A 228 -12.65 13.55 6.03
CA ALA A 228 -12.13 14.92 6.11
C ALA A 228 -13.24 15.93 6.41
N ARG A 229 -14.40 15.84 5.74
CA ARG A 229 -15.55 16.70 5.98
C ARG A 229 -16.01 16.64 7.44
N GLN A 230 -16.15 15.44 8.00
CA GLN A 230 -16.57 15.28 9.40
C GLN A 230 -15.53 15.83 10.39
N ARG A 231 -14.24 15.73 10.07
CA ARG A 231 -13.16 16.25 10.93
C ARG A 231 -13.02 17.76 10.87
N LEU A 232 -13.38 18.40 9.76
CA LEU A 232 -13.38 19.86 9.60
C LEU A 232 -14.54 20.57 10.33
N GLN A 233 -15.60 19.83 10.67
CA GLN A 233 -16.78 20.39 11.34
C GLN A 233 -16.67 20.42 12.87
N LYS A 234 -15.55 20.01 13.42
CA LYS A 234 -15.21 20.09 14.85
C LYS A 234 -14.34 21.31 15.14
#